data_eb04f81a59a465aae659f4cad24cc99f
#
_entry.id   eb04f81a59a465aae659f4cad24cc99f
#
_cell.length_a   1.000
_cell.length_b   1.000
_cell.length_c   1.000
_cell.angle_alpha   90.00
_cell.angle_beta   90.00
_cell.angle_gamma   90.00
#
_symmetry.space_group_name_H-M   'P 1'
#
loop_
_entity.id
_entity.type
_entity.pdbx_description
1 polymer ?
#
loop_
_entity_poly.entity_id
_entity_poly.type
_entity_poly.pdbx_seq_one_letter_code
_entity_poly.pdbx_strand_id
1 'polypeptide(L)'
;MAAAAAAPEPEPEPAAASAAAAAATLSIYKAARRIKRRDSTLYNALRSVAEDAAFVAEVAALWPALPLVANLRCGLWYAPPRAFAATCYFKSTDGHAGNWSFSTSRLNLHLALLAGERGGCIIVDSTRRGKRFPDSMSKTIPIWCCVLNRAIERQRQQAINNGSTVNSEVVGSPAMWNGDTEKNSGSSNWDSSVHLPVWVLDTEKNAIEGHVEEWTDQFESCGADINSLALRLQKPLRPLWISQRTRIWLNEVPEHESWDFTPIILISASASNAVATQRMSSEFSWHYIPGAGDDEESWARGLTPTLFWKHSYDLLDAGPDLCNHLVVDIVEKDRVHRAQRGEHSPQITVKPLKSHDGPKYNDDHITYVWPMNSDPCTSTTDAQYSNNGRLLFWIGTSNLAVSSTLQDTLVGVDCILNCDSTSKLPSNSSENSYLELPIVGSKEDRFSLMKNLPKAVDFAKRNLIAGRKILVCCQNGEDISICVALAIVTLLFDDSGCFDYGSSFVKRDITKLEMRKRLVFICKFAVNARPSRGNLKQVYGFLSNEKERLLCLT
;
A
#
# COMPACT_ATOMS: atom_id res chain seq x y z
N MET A 1 -15.74 92.79 -4.30
CA MET A 1 -15.74 91.45 -4.83
C MET A 1 -14.28 90.97 -4.86
N ALA A 2 -13.84 90.20 -3.88
CA ALA A 2 -12.49 89.71 -3.76
C ALA A 2 -12.46 88.27 -4.26
N ALA A 3 -11.63 87.98 -5.26
CA ALA A 3 -11.37 86.65 -5.75
C ALA A 3 -10.42 85.91 -4.81
N ALA A 4 -10.83 84.79 -4.25
CA ALA A 4 -9.99 83.94 -3.46
C ALA A 4 -9.09 83.10 -4.38
N ALA A 5 -7.77 83.25 -4.19
CA ALA A 5 -6.76 82.42 -4.85
C ALA A 5 -6.74 81.03 -4.15
N ALA A 6 -6.83 79.97 -4.96
CA ALA A 6 -6.64 78.58 -4.50
C ALA A 6 -5.17 78.34 -4.18
N ALA A 7 -4.92 77.72 -3.04
CA ALA A 7 -3.57 77.27 -2.63
C ALA A 7 -3.17 76.02 -3.46
N PRO A 8 -1.89 75.86 -3.78
CA PRO A 8 -1.39 74.67 -4.50
C PRO A 8 -1.39 73.41 -3.56
N GLU A 9 -1.76 72.29 -4.13
CA GLU A 9 -1.69 70.99 -3.48
C GLU A 9 -0.23 70.63 -3.15
N PRO A 10 0.03 70.00 -2.03
CA PRO A 10 1.41 69.62 -1.66
C PRO A 10 1.89 68.46 -2.55
N GLU A 11 3.06 68.60 -3.13
CA GLU A 11 3.75 67.52 -3.83
C GLU A 11 4.02 66.35 -2.89
N PRO A 12 3.94 65.08 -3.37
CA PRO A 12 4.17 63.92 -2.50
C PRO A 12 5.62 63.86 -2.08
N GLU A 13 5.86 63.75 -0.77
CA GLU A 13 7.17 63.67 -0.14
C GLU A 13 8.04 62.53 -0.68
N PRO A 14 9.35 62.73 -0.90
CA PRO A 14 10.29 61.71 -1.41
C PRO A 14 10.50 60.52 -0.51
N ALA A 15 10.03 60.55 0.76
CA ALA A 15 10.08 59.46 1.71
C ALA A 15 9.16 58.26 1.38
N ALA A 16 8.02 58.49 0.75
CA ALA A 16 7.06 57.43 0.37
C ALA A 16 7.58 56.60 -0.82
N ALA A 17 8.22 57.24 -1.80
CA ALA A 17 8.82 56.52 -2.94
C ALA A 17 10.03 55.66 -2.51
N SER A 18 10.84 56.12 -1.54
CA SER A 18 11.94 55.37 -0.97
C SER A 18 11.48 54.16 -0.16
N ALA A 19 10.40 54.28 0.62
CA ALA A 19 9.81 53.16 1.38
C ALA A 19 9.17 52.08 0.49
N ALA A 20 8.50 52.47 -0.61
CA ALA A 20 7.97 51.56 -1.58
C ALA A 20 9.05 50.80 -2.38
N ALA A 21 10.13 51.47 -2.75
CA ALA A 21 11.29 50.84 -3.38
C ALA A 21 12.04 49.88 -2.43
N ALA A 22 12.18 50.23 -1.15
CA ALA A 22 12.76 49.35 -0.12
C ALA A 22 11.85 48.13 0.14
N ALA A 23 10.51 48.30 0.18
CA ALA A 23 9.57 47.20 0.33
C ALA A 23 9.56 46.27 -0.89
N ALA A 24 9.67 46.79 -2.12
CA ALA A 24 9.82 46.02 -3.33
C ALA A 24 11.11 45.21 -3.37
N THR A 25 12.22 45.82 -2.95
CA THR A 25 13.53 45.14 -2.84
C THR A 25 13.51 44.04 -1.81
N LEU A 26 12.91 44.28 -0.62
CA LEU A 26 12.67 43.23 0.40
C LEU A 26 11.79 42.10 -0.12
N SER A 27 10.79 42.39 -0.96
CA SER A 27 9.93 41.41 -1.61
C SER A 27 10.71 40.52 -2.60
N ILE A 28 11.60 41.12 -3.42
CA ILE A 28 12.48 40.42 -4.36
C ILE A 28 13.48 39.53 -3.60
N TYR A 29 14.10 40.02 -2.54
CA TYR A 29 14.99 39.20 -1.71
C TYR A 29 14.25 38.05 -1.00
N LYS A 30 13.02 38.27 -0.53
CA LYS A 30 12.19 37.22 0.01
C LYS A 30 11.81 36.18 -1.06
N ALA A 31 11.49 36.60 -2.26
CA ALA A 31 11.19 35.72 -3.39
C ALA A 31 12.43 34.92 -3.80
N ALA A 32 13.60 35.58 -3.98
CA ALA A 32 14.86 34.92 -4.30
C ALA A 32 15.27 33.92 -3.22
N ARG A 33 15.11 34.28 -1.92
CA ARG A 33 15.37 33.36 -0.80
C ARG A 33 14.39 32.18 -0.78
N ARG A 34 13.13 32.38 -1.19
CA ARG A 34 12.14 31.32 -1.33
C ARG A 34 12.49 30.39 -2.48
N ILE A 35 12.92 30.91 -3.63
CA ILE A 35 13.40 30.15 -4.78
C ILE A 35 14.63 29.34 -4.39
N LYS A 36 15.65 29.99 -3.80
CA LYS A 36 16.88 29.31 -3.36
C LYS A 36 16.61 28.23 -2.30
N ARG A 37 15.69 28.45 -1.35
CA ARG A 37 15.21 27.41 -0.43
C ARG A 37 14.53 26.26 -1.16
N ARG A 38 13.69 26.55 -2.15
CA ARG A 38 13.00 25.53 -2.95
C ARG A 38 13.99 24.67 -3.72
N ASP A 39 15.02 25.28 -4.30
CA ASP A 39 16.02 24.56 -5.11
C ASP A 39 16.98 23.74 -4.23
N SER A 40 17.37 24.24 -3.08
CA SER A 40 18.16 23.45 -2.12
C SER A 40 17.34 22.37 -1.40
N THR A 41 15.99 22.45 -1.38
CA THR A 41 15.13 21.48 -0.70
C THR A 41 15.13 20.12 -1.38
N LEU A 42 15.17 20.05 -2.71
CA LEU A 42 15.19 18.79 -3.45
C LEU A 42 16.43 17.95 -3.09
N TYR A 43 17.62 18.53 -3.23
CA TYR A 43 18.88 17.84 -2.89
C TYR A 43 18.93 17.45 -1.41
N ASN A 44 18.51 18.34 -0.51
CA ASN A 44 18.43 18.05 0.92
C ASN A 44 17.48 16.89 1.21
N ALA A 45 16.33 16.82 0.53
CA ALA A 45 15.38 15.73 0.69
C ALA A 45 15.94 14.39 0.19
N LEU A 46 16.58 14.37 -1.00
CA LEU A 46 17.18 13.16 -1.55
C LEU A 46 18.33 12.63 -0.69
N ARG A 47 19.20 13.53 -0.19
CA ARG A 47 20.28 13.15 0.76
C ARG A 47 19.71 12.60 2.07
N SER A 48 18.63 13.20 2.57
CA SER A 48 17.97 12.73 3.79
C SER A 48 17.32 11.36 3.59
N VAL A 49 16.66 11.14 2.45
CA VAL A 49 16.12 9.84 2.08
C VAL A 49 17.21 8.77 1.98
N ALA A 50 18.35 9.10 1.38
CA ALA A 50 19.47 8.18 1.27
C ALA A 50 20.09 7.84 2.65
N GLU A 51 20.24 8.84 3.55
CA GLU A 51 20.70 8.64 4.93
C GLU A 51 19.72 7.73 5.71
N ASP A 52 18.42 8.00 5.60
CA ASP A 52 17.37 7.19 6.23
C ASP A 52 17.33 5.76 5.67
N ALA A 53 17.55 5.60 4.37
CA ALA A 53 17.61 4.29 3.73
C ALA A 53 18.82 3.47 4.19
N ALA A 54 19.96 4.09 4.47
CA ALA A 54 21.12 3.42 5.05
C ALA A 54 20.76 2.82 6.42
N PHE A 55 20.08 3.59 7.28
CA PHE A 55 19.58 3.06 8.55
C PHE A 55 18.61 1.89 8.38
N VAL A 56 17.68 1.98 7.41
CA VAL A 56 16.77 0.86 7.11
C VAL A 56 17.55 -0.40 6.70
N ALA A 57 18.60 -0.23 5.87
CA ALA A 57 19.46 -1.33 5.44
C ALA A 57 20.19 -1.99 6.63
N GLU A 58 20.76 -1.17 7.53
CA GLU A 58 21.44 -1.65 8.73
C GLU A 58 20.50 -2.47 9.63
N VAL A 59 19.27 -1.98 9.85
CA VAL A 59 18.29 -2.73 10.66
C VAL A 59 17.82 -3.99 9.95
N ALA A 60 17.57 -3.96 8.64
CA ALA A 60 17.18 -5.14 7.88
C ALA A 60 18.27 -6.23 7.90
N ALA A 61 19.55 -5.85 7.93
CA ALA A 61 20.67 -6.77 8.01
C ALA A 61 20.75 -7.55 9.35
N LEU A 62 20.05 -7.09 10.40
CA LEU A 62 19.98 -7.83 11.68
C LEU A 62 19.10 -9.08 11.57
N TRP A 63 18.13 -9.09 10.67
CA TRP A 63 17.23 -10.22 10.41
C TRP A 63 17.10 -10.50 8.92
N PRO A 64 18.15 -11.00 8.27
CA PRO A 64 18.19 -11.15 6.80
C PRO A 64 17.17 -12.16 6.26
N ALA A 65 16.66 -13.06 7.10
CA ALA A 65 15.60 -14.00 6.74
C ALA A 65 14.21 -13.36 6.65
N LEU A 66 14.00 -12.22 7.34
CA LEU A 66 12.71 -11.54 7.36
C LEU A 66 12.51 -10.66 6.11
N PRO A 67 11.39 -10.79 5.40
CA PRO A 67 11.12 -9.99 4.22
C PRO A 67 10.91 -8.52 4.57
N LEU A 68 11.54 -7.63 3.78
CA LEU A 68 11.31 -6.19 3.85
C LEU A 68 10.04 -5.82 3.08
N VAL A 69 9.18 -5.00 3.69
CA VAL A 69 7.87 -4.59 3.16
C VAL A 69 7.75 -3.07 3.21
N ALA A 70 7.32 -2.44 2.13
CA ALA A 70 7.09 -1.00 2.11
C ALA A 70 5.64 -0.67 2.47
N ASN A 71 5.41 0.19 3.47
CA ASN A 71 4.11 0.83 3.59
C ASN A 71 3.97 1.92 2.53
N LEU A 72 2.95 1.82 1.69
CA LEU A 72 2.75 2.67 0.51
C LEU A 72 2.39 4.13 0.81
N ARG A 73 2.49 4.54 2.05
CA ARG A 73 2.49 5.97 2.39
C ARG A 73 3.77 6.64 1.87
N CYS A 74 4.93 6.10 2.26
CA CYS A 74 6.24 6.61 1.84
C CYS A 74 7.37 5.58 1.95
N GLY A 75 7.08 4.35 2.36
CA GLY A 75 8.09 3.32 2.60
C GLY A 75 8.98 3.02 1.40
N LEU A 76 8.46 3.17 0.17
CA LEU A 76 9.22 2.93 -1.06
C LEU A 76 10.42 3.86 -1.26
N TRP A 77 10.46 5.00 -0.58
CA TRP A 77 11.60 5.91 -0.65
C TRP A 77 12.84 5.39 0.08
N TYR A 78 12.69 4.49 1.06
CA TYR A 78 13.73 4.13 2.02
C TYR A 78 14.45 2.81 1.75
N ALA A 79 14.27 2.23 0.55
CA ALA A 79 15.11 1.15 0.04
C ALA A 79 14.92 1.00 -1.48
N PRO A 80 15.92 0.45 -2.20
CA PRO A 80 15.76 0.12 -3.61
C PRO A 80 14.56 -0.81 -3.83
N PRO A 81 13.79 -0.64 -4.93
CA PRO A 81 12.58 -1.43 -5.18
C PRO A 81 12.79 -2.95 -5.11
N ARG A 82 13.97 -3.44 -5.54
CA ARG A 82 14.34 -4.85 -5.50
C ARG A 82 14.53 -5.43 -4.10
N ALA A 83 14.71 -4.58 -3.09
CA ALA A 83 14.88 -5.00 -1.70
C ALA A 83 13.54 -5.35 -1.03
N PHE A 84 12.43 -4.88 -1.58
CA PHE A 84 11.10 -5.16 -1.03
C PHE A 84 10.53 -6.46 -1.59
N ALA A 85 10.18 -7.39 -0.69
CA ALA A 85 9.46 -8.61 -1.04
C ALA A 85 7.98 -8.35 -1.33
N ALA A 86 7.39 -7.34 -0.66
CA ALA A 86 5.99 -6.96 -0.80
C ALA A 86 5.76 -5.50 -0.45
N THR A 87 4.53 -5.04 -0.66
CA THR A 87 4.06 -3.74 -0.17
C THR A 87 2.80 -3.94 0.66
N CYS A 88 2.52 -3.04 1.60
CA CYS A 88 1.28 -2.98 2.36
C CYS A 88 0.72 -1.55 2.37
N TYR A 89 -0.52 -1.39 2.81
CA TYR A 89 -1.11 -0.06 2.91
C TYR A 89 -1.89 0.12 4.21
N PHE A 90 -1.22 0.69 5.19
CA PHE A 90 -1.78 1.12 6.46
C PHE A 90 -1.81 2.65 6.53
N LYS A 91 -3.00 3.22 6.68
CA LYS A 91 -3.16 4.68 6.77
C LYS A 91 -2.91 5.18 8.20
N SER A 92 -2.19 6.29 8.34
CA SER A 92 -2.07 6.99 9.62
C SER A 92 -3.41 7.54 10.13
N THR A 93 -4.32 7.93 9.23
CA THR A 93 -5.64 8.44 9.63
C THR A 93 -6.50 7.43 10.39
N ASP A 94 -6.28 6.13 10.15
CA ASP A 94 -6.99 5.05 10.83
C ASP A 94 -6.45 4.81 12.26
N GLY A 95 -5.35 5.48 12.62
CA GLY A 95 -4.73 5.48 13.96
C GLY A 95 -4.70 6.84 14.65
N HIS A 96 -5.33 7.88 14.10
CA HIS A 96 -5.38 9.18 14.75
C HIS A 96 -6.15 9.11 16.06
N ALA A 97 -5.71 9.87 17.07
CA ALA A 97 -6.37 9.94 18.36
C ALA A 97 -7.87 10.27 18.22
N GLY A 98 -8.72 9.48 18.87
CA GLY A 98 -10.17 9.59 18.78
C GLY A 98 -10.81 9.17 17.46
N ASN A 99 -10.02 8.63 16.49
CA ASN A 99 -10.52 8.17 15.19
C ASN A 99 -9.90 6.82 14.80
N TRP A 100 -9.75 5.93 15.79
CA TRP A 100 -9.22 4.60 15.55
C TRP A 100 -10.19 3.76 14.73
N SER A 101 -9.69 2.97 13.79
CA SER A 101 -10.52 2.10 12.98
C SER A 101 -9.75 0.91 12.42
N PHE A 102 -10.43 -0.22 12.31
CA PHE A 102 -10.00 -1.36 11.53
C PHE A 102 -10.58 -1.26 10.12
N SER A 103 -9.72 -1.33 9.10
CA SER A 103 -10.16 -1.14 7.72
C SER A 103 -10.44 -2.47 7.02
N THR A 104 -11.70 -2.84 6.88
CA THR A 104 -12.12 -4.01 6.08
C THR A 104 -11.93 -3.87 4.57
N SER A 105 -11.57 -2.68 4.06
CA SER A 105 -11.23 -2.47 2.65
C SER A 105 -9.72 -2.56 2.38
N ARG A 106 -8.89 -2.71 3.42
CA ARG A 106 -7.43 -2.83 3.34
C ARG A 106 -6.96 -3.83 4.40
N LEU A 107 -7.33 -5.09 4.19
CA LEU A 107 -7.07 -6.16 5.17
C LEU A 107 -5.59 -6.55 5.25
N ASN A 108 -4.80 -6.28 4.20
CA ASN A 108 -3.39 -6.68 4.11
C ASN A 108 -3.14 -8.16 4.47
N LEU A 109 -4.07 -9.08 4.11
CA LEU A 109 -3.97 -10.51 4.47
C LEU A 109 -2.75 -11.18 3.87
N HIS A 110 -2.34 -10.76 2.67
CA HIS A 110 -1.10 -11.23 2.03
C HIS A 110 0.13 -10.97 2.92
N LEU A 111 0.13 -9.89 3.71
CA LEU A 111 1.20 -9.59 4.66
C LEU A 111 1.19 -10.55 5.85
N ALA A 112 0.01 -10.89 6.38
CA ALA A 112 -0.12 -11.86 7.47
C ALA A 112 0.34 -13.27 7.01
N LEU A 113 -0.04 -13.67 5.79
CA LEU A 113 0.40 -14.93 5.19
C LEU A 113 1.92 -14.94 4.96
N LEU A 114 2.49 -13.86 4.42
CA LEU A 114 3.94 -13.71 4.24
C LEU A 114 4.68 -13.79 5.58
N ALA A 115 4.18 -13.10 6.61
CA ALA A 115 4.78 -13.14 7.95
C ALA A 115 4.71 -14.55 8.57
N GLY A 116 3.59 -15.25 8.39
CA GLY A 116 3.46 -16.65 8.84
C GLY A 116 4.38 -17.61 8.10
N GLU A 117 4.60 -17.40 6.80
CA GLU A 117 5.48 -18.22 5.97
C GLU A 117 6.97 -17.99 6.30
N ARG A 118 7.36 -16.75 6.55
CA ARG A 118 8.76 -16.33 6.75
C ARG A 118 9.15 -16.17 8.22
N GLY A 119 8.25 -16.46 9.15
CA GLY A 119 8.50 -16.30 10.59
C GLY A 119 8.47 -14.84 11.06
N GLY A 120 7.97 -13.91 10.26
CA GLY A 120 7.86 -12.48 10.54
C GLY A 120 8.05 -11.61 9.31
N CYS A 121 8.01 -10.29 9.48
CA CYS A 121 8.36 -9.33 8.43
C CYS A 121 8.81 -7.98 9.00
N ILE A 122 9.47 -7.18 8.17
CA ILE A 122 9.96 -5.84 8.49
C ILE A 122 9.17 -4.84 7.64
N ILE A 123 8.41 -3.93 8.28
CA ILE A 123 7.62 -2.90 7.60
C ILE A 123 8.31 -1.55 7.72
N VAL A 124 8.55 -0.89 6.60
CA VAL A 124 9.17 0.44 6.53
C VAL A 124 8.12 1.51 6.25
N ASP A 125 8.13 2.54 7.06
CA ASP A 125 7.35 3.77 6.88
C ASP A 125 8.12 4.95 7.49
N SER A 126 7.60 6.15 7.39
CA SER A 126 8.18 7.34 8.01
C SER A 126 7.10 8.38 8.33
N THR A 127 7.50 9.42 9.03
CA THR A 127 6.62 10.53 9.37
C THR A 127 7.37 11.84 9.43
N ARG A 128 6.66 12.92 9.15
CA ARG A 128 7.18 14.29 9.26
C ARG A 128 7.39 14.67 10.71
N ARG A 129 8.21 15.68 10.89
CA ARG A 129 8.42 16.55 12.06
C ARG A 129 7.90 16.05 13.41
N GLY A 130 8.83 15.77 14.31
CA GLY A 130 8.57 15.68 15.76
C GLY A 130 7.94 14.38 16.26
N LYS A 131 7.33 13.58 15.40
CA LYS A 131 6.88 12.23 15.77
C LYS A 131 8.01 11.22 15.57
N ARG A 132 8.16 10.32 16.53
CA ARG A 132 9.11 9.22 16.42
C ARG A 132 8.61 8.13 15.48
N PHE A 133 7.28 7.88 15.48
CA PHE A 133 6.61 6.91 14.63
C PHE A 133 5.34 7.50 14.04
N PRO A 134 4.97 7.14 12.81
CA PRO A 134 3.67 7.49 12.25
C PRO A 134 2.53 6.79 13.02
N ASP A 135 1.33 7.35 12.98
CA ASP A 135 0.15 6.73 13.62
C ASP A 135 -0.21 5.38 12.99
N SER A 136 0.16 5.14 11.72
CA SER A 136 0.09 3.82 11.07
C SER A 136 0.83 2.75 11.87
N MET A 137 2.04 3.05 12.35
CA MET A 137 2.87 2.13 13.12
C MET A 137 2.54 2.13 14.61
N SER A 138 2.14 3.29 15.15
CA SER A 138 1.85 3.38 16.59
C SER A 138 0.52 2.74 16.97
N LYS A 139 -0.47 2.71 16.04
CA LYS A 139 -1.83 2.26 16.37
C LYS A 139 -2.47 1.41 15.27
N THR A 140 -2.45 1.82 13.99
CA THR A 140 -3.17 1.08 12.93
C THR A 140 -2.66 -0.35 12.75
N ILE A 141 -1.34 -0.57 12.69
CA ILE A 141 -0.75 -1.92 12.57
C ILE A 141 -0.95 -2.72 13.86
N PRO A 142 -0.71 -2.18 15.06
CA PRO A 142 -1.05 -2.84 16.32
C PRO A 142 -2.50 -3.32 16.43
N ILE A 143 -3.46 -2.47 16.06
CA ILE A 143 -4.88 -2.83 16.01
C ILE A 143 -5.11 -3.98 15.02
N TRP A 144 -4.49 -3.90 13.84
CA TRP A 144 -4.58 -4.95 12.82
C TRP A 144 -4.02 -6.28 13.33
N CYS A 145 -2.86 -6.30 13.98
CA CYS A 145 -2.30 -7.52 14.59
C CYS A 145 -3.26 -8.12 15.62
N CYS A 146 -3.80 -7.30 16.52
CA CYS A 146 -4.72 -7.74 17.56
C CYS A 146 -6.00 -8.35 17.01
N VAL A 147 -6.66 -7.68 16.05
CA VAL A 147 -7.91 -8.16 15.42
C VAL A 147 -7.67 -9.51 14.72
N LEU A 148 -6.56 -9.68 13.99
CA LEU A 148 -6.24 -10.95 13.36
C LEU A 148 -5.97 -12.04 14.40
N ASN A 149 -5.19 -11.75 15.43
CA ASN A 149 -4.89 -12.70 16.49
C ASN A 149 -6.17 -13.16 17.19
N ARG A 150 -7.10 -12.26 17.50
CA ARG A 150 -8.40 -12.61 18.11
C ARG A 150 -9.27 -13.49 17.24
N ALA A 151 -9.38 -13.17 15.97
CA ALA A 151 -10.16 -13.97 15.03
C ALA A 151 -9.56 -15.38 14.87
N ILE A 152 -8.24 -15.50 14.82
CA ILE A 152 -7.54 -16.80 14.78
C ILE A 152 -7.75 -17.59 16.08
N GLU A 153 -7.69 -16.92 17.23
CA GLU A 153 -7.95 -17.56 18.53
C GLU A 153 -9.36 -18.13 18.60
N ARG A 154 -10.39 -17.34 18.24
CA ARG A 154 -11.79 -17.79 18.19
C ARG A 154 -11.97 -18.99 17.26
N GLN A 155 -11.33 -18.95 16.07
CA GLN A 155 -11.37 -20.06 15.12
C GLN A 155 -10.74 -21.34 15.68
N ARG A 156 -9.61 -21.24 16.38
CA ARG A 156 -8.94 -22.38 17.04
C ARG A 156 -9.80 -22.97 18.16
N GLN A 157 -10.41 -22.12 18.99
CA GLN A 157 -11.31 -22.55 20.06
C GLN A 157 -12.54 -23.29 19.51
N GLN A 158 -13.13 -22.79 18.42
CA GLN A 158 -14.25 -23.47 17.76
C GLN A 158 -13.85 -24.83 17.19
N ALA A 159 -12.66 -24.97 16.61
CA ALA A 159 -12.15 -26.24 16.10
C ALA A 159 -11.95 -27.27 17.22
N ILE A 160 -11.44 -26.85 18.39
CA ILE A 160 -11.27 -27.70 19.57
C ILE A 160 -12.64 -28.18 20.10
N ASN A 161 -13.61 -27.26 20.24
CA ASN A 161 -14.94 -27.57 20.74
C ASN A 161 -15.70 -28.53 19.80
N ASN A 162 -15.60 -28.35 18.49
CA ASN A 162 -16.20 -29.22 17.49
C ASN A 162 -15.52 -30.60 17.43
N GLY A 163 -14.21 -30.69 17.67
CA GLY A 163 -13.46 -31.94 17.74
C GLY A 163 -13.77 -32.77 18.99
N SER A 164 -14.13 -32.15 20.10
CA SER A 164 -14.51 -32.85 21.34
C SER A 164 -15.90 -33.49 21.28
N THR A 165 -16.78 -33.03 20.39
CA THR A 165 -18.13 -33.58 20.23
C THR A 165 -18.18 -34.85 19.35
N VAL A 166 -17.13 -35.19 18.62
CA VAL A 166 -17.06 -36.38 17.75
C VAL A 166 -16.53 -37.62 18.45
N ASN A 167 -15.95 -37.51 19.66
CA ASN A 167 -15.32 -38.64 20.37
C ASN A 167 -16.10 -39.17 21.60
N SER A 168 -17.40 -38.89 21.75
CA SER A 168 -18.20 -39.36 22.89
C SER A 168 -19.11 -40.54 22.64
N GLU A 169 -18.92 -41.31 21.55
CA GLU A 169 -19.60 -42.61 21.36
C GLU A 169 -18.65 -43.74 21.02
N VAL A 170 -17.87 -44.21 21.98
CA VAL A 170 -17.45 -45.63 22.08
C VAL A 170 -17.40 -46.06 23.53
N VAL A 171 -18.29 -46.94 23.84
CA VAL A 171 -18.50 -47.68 25.07
C VAL A 171 -17.30 -48.55 25.43
N GLY A 172 -16.93 -48.62 26.75
CA GLY A 172 -16.31 -49.85 27.27
C GLY A 172 -15.30 -49.72 28.37
N SER A 173 -15.79 -49.85 29.63
CA SER A 173 -15.20 -50.51 30.82
C SER A 173 -13.99 -49.94 31.56
N PRO A 174 -13.95 -50.09 32.90
CA PRO A 174 -13.13 -49.34 33.81
C PRO A 174 -11.85 -50.08 34.18
N ALA A 175 -10.75 -49.35 34.24
CA ALA A 175 -9.57 -49.78 34.99
C ALA A 175 -9.10 -48.63 35.88
N MET A 176 -9.17 -48.88 37.20
CA MET A 176 -8.59 -48.05 38.24
C MET A 176 -7.10 -47.87 38.03
N TRP A 177 -6.65 -46.60 38.05
CA TRP A 177 -5.31 -46.26 38.59
C TRP A 177 -5.35 -44.83 39.17
N ASN A 178 -5.05 -44.77 40.46
CA ASN A 178 -4.80 -43.55 41.22
C ASN A 178 -3.51 -42.90 40.72
N GLY A 179 -3.54 -41.64 40.47
CA GLY A 179 -2.37 -40.82 40.19
C GLY A 179 -2.81 -39.38 40.00
N ASP A 180 -2.56 -38.53 41.02
CA ASP A 180 -2.71 -37.07 40.95
C ASP A 180 -1.86 -36.54 39.80
N THR A 181 -2.48 -36.33 38.68
CA THR A 181 -1.92 -35.53 37.59
C THR A 181 -2.75 -34.24 37.53
N GLU A 182 -2.09 -33.16 37.91
CA GLU A 182 -2.56 -31.81 37.70
C GLU A 182 -3.15 -31.73 36.29
N LYS A 183 -4.41 -31.33 36.23
CA LYS A 183 -5.07 -30.95 34.95
C LYS A 183 -4.34 -29.73 34.40
N ASN A 184 -3.27 -29.99 33.67
CA ASN A 184 -2.70 -29.05 32.75
C ASN A 184 -3.72 -28.87 31.62
N SER A 185 -4.73 -28.00 31.89
CA SER A 185 -5.59 -27.47 30.85
C SER A 185 -4.65 -26.80 29.87
N GLY A 186 -4.45 -27.41 28.70
CA GLY A 186 -3.66 -26.87 27.60
C GLY A 186 -4.32 -25.58 27.07
N SER A 187 -4.26 -24.52 27.87
CA SER A 187 -4.45 -23.15 27.43
C SER A 187 -3.33 -22.91 26.44
N SER A 188 -3.64 -22.93 25.16
CA SER A 188 -2.72 -22.47 24.13
C SER A 188 -2.30 -21.05 24.53
N ASN A 189 -0.99 -20.84 24.70
CA ASN A 189 -0.43 -19.53 25.09
C ASN A 189 -0.50 -18.54 23.92
N TRP A 190 -1.69 -18.41 23.31
CA TRP A 190 -1.96 -17.54 22.18
C TRP A 190 -2.31 -16.14 22.66
N ASP A 191 -1.39 -15.19 22.46
CA ASP A 191 -1.57 -13.80 22.89
C ASP A 191 -2.39 -13.02 21.85
N SER A 192 -3.62 -12.69 22.21
CA SER A 192 -4.56 -11.88 21.41
C SER A 192 -4.77 -10.47 21.97
N SER A 193 -3.92 -10.04 22.93
CA SER A 193 -4.00 -8.71 23.54
C SER A 193 -3.53 -7.59 22.60
N VAL A 194 -3.96 -6.36 22.89
CA VAL A 194 -3.49 -5.18 22.13
C VAL A 194 -2.09 -4.77 22.60
N HIS A 195 -1.10 -4.90 21.73
CA HIS A 195 0.25 -4.42 21.95
C HIS A 195 0.44 -3.04 21.35
N LEU A 196 0.41 -2.00 22.18
CA LEU A 196 0.71 -0.63 21.79
C LEU A 196 2.07 -0.20 22.33
N PRO A 197 2.75 0.76 21.66
CA PRO A 197 4.02 1.26 22.17
C PRO A 197 3.83 2.03 23.49
N VAL A 198 4.84 2.00 24.34
CA VAL A 198 4.84 2.56 25.71
C VAL A 198 4.54 4.07 25.80
N TRP A 199 4.64 4.79 24.69
CA TRP A 199 4.31 6.23 24.64
C TRP A 199 2.83 6.52 24.33
N VAL A 200 2.00 5.49 24.06
CA VAL A 200 0.55 5.63 23.95
C VAL A 200 -0.03 5.57 25.36
N LEU A 201 -0.86 6.55 25.71
CA LEU A 201 -1.45 6.66 27.05
C LEU A 201 -2.39 5.49 27.34
N ASP A 202 -2.45 5.05 28.60
CA ASP A 202 -3.33 3.96 29.02
C ASP A 202 -4.81 4.26 28.75
N THR A 203 -5.21 5.53 28.87
CA THR A 203 -6.58 5.97 28.52
C THR A 203 -6.90 5.74 27.05
N GLU A 204 -5.94 6.01 26.15
CA GLU A 204 -6.06 5.75 24.71
C GLU A 204 -6.05 4.24 24.43
N LYS A 205 -5.20 3.49 25.12
CA LYS A 205 -5.13 2.03 25.02
C LYS A 205 -6.47 1.39 25.40
N ASN A 206 -7.02 1.75 26.56
CA ASN A 206 -8.30 1.21 27.05
C ASN A 206 -9.46 1.55 26.08
N ALA A 207 -9.45 2.75 25.50
CA ALA A 207 -10.45 3.14 24.50
C ALA A 207 -10.33 2.29 23.22
N ILE A 208 -9.11 1.99 22.75
CA ILE A 208 -8.87 1.11 21.60
C ILE A 208 -9.34 -0.31 21.93
N GLU A 209 -8.99 -0.85 23.10
CA GLU A 209 -9.41 -2.18 23.55
C GLU A 209 -10.93 -2.35 23.55
N GLY A 210 -11.67 -1.30 23.92
CA GLY A 210 -13.14 -1.29 23.90
C GLY A 210 -13.77 -1.48 22.53
N HIS A 211 -13.01 -1.25 21.44
CA HIS A 211 -13.49 -1.43 20.06
C HIS A 211 -13.03 -2.75 19.42
N VAL A 212 -12.09 -3.46 20.01
CA VAL A 212 -11.44 -4.63 19.35
C VAL A 212 -12.44 -5.73 19.04
N GLU A 213 -13.39 -6.00 19.95
CA GLU A 213 -14.41 -7.03 19.73
C GLU A 213 -15.29 -6.70 18.51
N GLU A 214 -15.78 -5.46 18.41
CA GLU A 214 -16.56 -4.99 17.27
C GLU A 214 -15.75 -5.12 15.96
N TRP A 215 -14.47 -4.76 15.96
CA TRP A 215 -13.62 -4.88 14.78
C TRP A 215 -13.32 -6.34 14.41
N THR A 216 -13.21 -7.23 15.40
CA THR A 216 -13.06 -8.66 15.16
C THR A 216 -14.32 -9.25 14.51
N ASP A 217 -15.51 -8.88 15.00
CA ASP A 217 -16.79 -9.29 14.40
C ASP A 217 -16.94 -8.74 12.95
N GLN A 218 -16.51 -7.49 12.72
CA GLN A 218 -16.48 -6.90 11.38
C GLN A 218 -15.50 -7.66 10.45
N PHE A 219 -14.36 -8.11 10.97
CA PHE A 219 -13.39 -8.88 10.23
C PHE A 219 -13.92 -10.28 9.88
N GLU A 220 -14.48 -10.99 10.83
CA GLU A 220 -15.10 -12.31 10.62
C GLU A 220 -16.26 -12.23 9.61
N SER A 221 -17.11 -11.21 9.76
CA SER A 221 -18.28 -11.03 8.90
C SER A 221 -17.94 -10.59 7.46
N CYS A 222 -16.73 -10.04 7.21
CA CYS A 222 -16.37 -9.58 5.88
C CYS A 222 -15.96 -10.71 4.90
N GLY A 223 -15.96 -11.98 5.35
CA GLY A 223 -15.65 -13.15 4.52
C GLY A 223 -14.14 -13.38 4.33
N ALA A 224 -13.31 -12.89 5.24
CA ALA A 224 -11.89 -13.20 5.25
C ALA A 224 -11.64 -14.69 5.51
N ASP A 225 -10.65 -15.27 4.85
CA ASP A 225 -10.27 -16.67 5.04
C ASP A 225 -9.40 -16.83 6.30
N ILE A 226 -10.07 -16.86 7.46
CA ILE A 226 -9.42 -16.99 8.77
C ILE A 226 -8.77 -18.36 8.93
N ASN A 227 -9.32 -19.41 8.30
CA ASN A 227 -8.75 -20.75 8.34
C ASN A 227 -7.35 -20.77 7.72
N SER A 228 -7.19 -20.19 6.53
CA SER A 228 -5.87 -20.09 5.90
C SER A 228 -4.88 -19.30 6.76
N LEU A 229 -5.33 -18.23 7.44
CA LEU A 229 -4.50 -17.47 8.38
C LEU A 229 -4.10 -18.32 9.58
N ALA A 230 -5.05 -19.05 10.21
CA ALA A 230 -4.81 -19.90 11.37
C ALA A 230 -3.84 -21.06 11.07
N LEU A 231 -3.88 -21.59 9.84
CA LEU A 231 -2.95 -22.62 9.38
C LEU A 231 -1.53 -22.09 9.14
N ARG A 232 -1.39 -20.87 8.63
CA ARG A 232 -0.09 -20.27 8.32
C ARG A 232 0.58 -19.61 9.52
N LEU A 233 -0.18 -18.93 10.38
CA LEU A 233 0.32 -18.26 11.57
C LEU A 233 0.35 -19.25 12.74
N GLN A 234 1.49 -19.86 13.00
CA GLN A 234 1.67 -20.78 14.12
C GLN A 234 1.83 -20.05 15.47
N LYS A 235 2.27 -18.81 15.44
CA LYS A 235 2.49 -17.92 16.59
C LYS A 235 1.72 -16.60 16.38
N PRO A 236 1.25 -15.93 17.46
CA PRO A 236 0.52 -14.67 17.33
C PRO A 236 1.40 -13.56 16.74
N LEU A 237 0.79 -12.66 15.98
CA LEU A 237 1.46 -11.48 15.44
C LEU A 237 1.78 -10.49 16.56
N ARG A 238 3.00 -9.97 16.60
CA ARG A 238 3.41 -8.99 17.60
C ARG A 238 4.21 -7.85 16.98
N PRO A 239 3.75 -6.57 17.10
CA PRO A 239 4.50 -5.43 16.59
C PRO A 239 5.71 -5.11 17.49
N LEU A 240 6.85 -4.79 16.85
CA LEU A 240 8.07 -4.29 17.48
C LEU A 240 8.48 -2.98 16.80
N TRP A 241 8.96 -1.99 17.57
CA TRP A 241 9.22 -0.64 17.06
C TRP A 241 10.70 -0.29 17.06
N ILE A 242 11.24 0.01 15.88
CA ILE A 242 12.62 0.44 15.68
C ILE A 242 12.67 1.81 14.99
N SER A 243 13.47 2.70 15.51
CA SER A 243 13.75 4.02 14.94
C SER A 243 15.22 4.36 15.17
N GLN A 244 15.75 5.39 14.53
CA GLN A 244 17.14 5.86 14.71
C GLN A 244 17.52 6.19 16.18
N ARG A 245 16.53 6.26 17.09
CA ARG A 245 16.75 6.41 18.54
C ARG A 245 16.74 5.11 19.32
N THR A 246 16.43 4.00 18.68
CA THR A 246 16.42 2.67 19.34
C THR A 246 17.87 2.20 19.49
N ARG A 247 18.24 1.81 20.70
CA ARG A 247 19.55 1.19 20.97
C ARG A 247 19.40 -0.31 20.79
N ILE A 248 20.20 -0.88 19.92
CA ILE A 248 20.26 -2.33 19.67
C ILE A 248 21.67 -2.79 20.01
N TRP A 249 21.76 -3.77 20.92
CA TRP A 249 23.02 -4.41 21.25
C TRP A 249 23.25 -5.54 20.25
N LEU A 250 24.22 -5.40 19.36
CA LEU A 250 24.42 -6.30 18.22
C LEU A 250 24.74 -7.75 18.64
N ASN A 251 25.37 -7.93 19.80
CA ASN A 251 25.66 -9.24 20.38
C ASN A 251 24.47 -9.87 21.14
N GLU A 252 23.36 -9.17 21.27
CA GLU A 252 22.14 -9.60 21.97
C GLU A 252 20.91 -9.60 21.05
N VAL A 253 21.11 -9.47 19.72
CA VAL A 253 20.00 -9.54 18.77
C VAL A 253 19.45 -10.97 18.76
N PRO A 254 18.19 -11.18 19.17
CA PRO A 254 17.60 -12.50 19.17
C PRO A 254 17.33 -12.97 17.74
N GLU A 255 17.52 -14.25 17.51
CA GLU A 255 17.07 -14.87 16.26
C GLU A 255 15.55 -14.85 16.18
N HIS A 256 15.01 -14.58 14.99
CA HIS A 256 13.55 -14.43 14.80
C HIS A 256 12.76 -15.73 15.12
N GLU A 257 13.40 -16.88 15.03
CA GLU A 257 12.80 -18.18 15.37
C GLU A 257 12.67 -18.40 16.88
N SER A 258 13.50 -17.72 17.68
CA SER A 258 13.54 -17.88 19.14
C SER A 258 12.34 -17.25 19.86
N TRP A 259 11.59 -16.37 19.21
CA TRP A 259 10.43 -15.70 19.80
C TRP A 259 9.21 -16.62 19.84
N ASP A 260 8.39 -16.47 20.88
CA ASP A 260 7.09 -17.14 21.04
C ASP A 260 5.96 -16.49 20.24
N PHE A 261 6.28 -15.47 19.43
CA PHE A 261 5.37 -14.73 18.55
C PHE A 261 5.98 -14.54 17.15
N THR A 262 5.14 -14.18 16.19
CA THR A 262 5.53 -13.80 14.82
C THR A 262 5.79 -12.29 14.80
N PRO A 263 7.05 -11.82 14.68
CA PRO A 263 7.40 -10.42 14.77
C PRO A 263 6.94 -9.63 13.54
N ILE A 264 6.32 -8.49 13.79
CA ILE A 264 6.06 -7.44 12.80
C ILE A 264 6.94 -6.25 13.19
N ILE A 265 8.16 -6.22 12.63
CA ILE A 265 9.15 -5.19 12.95
C ILE A 265 8.81 -3.91 12.19
N LEU A 266 8.55 -2.83 12.92
CA LEU A 266 8.11 -1.55 12.39
C LEU A 266 9.27 -0.56 12.41
N ILE A 267 9.87 -0.29 11.23
CA ILE A 267 10.97 0.67 11.09
C ILE A 267 10.42 2.04 10.70
N SER A 268 10.52 2.99 11.62
CA SER A 268 10.35 4.41 11.30
C SER A 268 11.69 4.96 10.79
N ALA A 269 11.81 5.14 9.48
CA ALA A 269 13.08 5.39 8.81
C ALA A 269 13.74 6.69 9.26
N SER A 270 12.98 7.78 9.43
CA SER A 270 13.53 9.11 9.67
C SER A 270 13.80 9.42 11.13
N ALA A 271 14.83 10.23 11.38
CA ALA A 271 15.15 10.73 12.71
C ALA A 271 14.04 11.67 13.24
N SER A 272 13.65 11.48 14.49
CA SER A 272 12.58 12.27 15.13
C SER A 272 13.03 13.63 15.67
N ASN A 273 14.33 13.92 15.69
CA ASN A 273 14.85 15.19 16.23
C ASN A 273 14.71 16.30 15.19
N ALA A 274 13.86 17.26 15.48
CA ALA A 274 13.55 18.40 14.63
C ALA A 274 14.67 19.45 14.48
N VAL A 275 15.84 19.25 15.08
CA VAL A 275 16.97 20.14 14.90
C VAL A 275 17.51 19.90 13.49
N ALA A 276 17.31 20.90 12.62
CA ALA A 276 17.90 20.92 11.29
C ALA A 276 19.42 20.86 11.44
N THR A 277 19.97 19.65 11.47
CA THR A 277 21.40 19.46 11.57
C THR A 277 21.97 19.51 10.17
N GLN A 278 22.93 20.44 9.99
CA GLN A 278 23.73 20.47 8.79
C GLN A 278 24.58 19.21 8.74
N ARG A 279 24.54 18.54 7.62
CA ARG A 279 25.36 17.36 7.30
C ARG A 279 26.42 17.76 6.29
N MET A 280 27.55 17.09 6.29
CA MET A 280 28.64 17.30 5.32
C MET A 280 29.14 15.95 4.81
N SER A 281 29.37 15.89 3.51
CA SER A 281 30.27 14.92 2.87
C SER A 281 31.60 15.60 2.53
N SER A 282 32.51 14.89 1.86
CA SER A 282 33.78 15.48 1.38
C SER A 282 33.59 16.70 0.47
N GLU A 283 32.49 16.73 -0.28
CA GLU A 283 32.26 17.72 -1.36
C GLU A 283 31.09 18.65 -1.10
N PHE A 284 30.02 18.16 -0.47
CA PHE A 284 28.77 18.89 -0.33
C PHE A 284 28.24 18.91 1.09
N SER A 285 27.53 19.98 1.42
CA SER A 285 26.76 20.09 2.66
C SER A 285 25.26 20.13 2.36
N TRP A 286 24.45 19.50 3.23
CA TRP A 286 23.00 19.55 3.13
C TRP A 286 22.34 19.68 4.50
N HIS A 287 21.11 20.12 4.51
CA HIS A 287 20.29 20.13 5.71
C HIS A 287 19.40 18.90 5.75
N TYR A 288 19.53 18.07 6.79
CA TYR A 288 18.70 16.90 6.98
C TYR A 288 17.22 17.30 7.16
N ILE A 289 16.32 16.67 6.39
CA ILE A 289 14.88 16.88 6.40
C ILE A 289 14.21 15.63 6.96
N PRO A 290 13.76 15.65 8.24
CA PRO A 290 13.05 14.51 8.82
C PRO A 290 11.76 14.20 8.06
N GLY A 291 11.55 12.93 7.70
CA GLY A 291 10.34 12.47 7.01
C GLY A 291 10.21 13.00 5.58
N ALA A 292 11.32 13.23 4.88
CA ALA A 292 11.30 13.74 3.52
C ALA A 292 10.39 12.89 2.59
N GLY A 293 10.41 11.57 2.70
CA GLY A 293 9.54 10.69 1.90
C GLY A 293 8.05 10.86 2.18
N ASP A 294 7.64 11.25 3.41
CA ASP A 294 6.23 11.52 3.76
C ASP A 294 5.72 12.89 3.23
N ASP A 295 6.59 13.70 2.64
CA ASP A 295 6.27 15.02 2.07
C ASP A 295 6.74 15.15 0.61
N GLU A 296 6.76 14.05 -0.12
CA GLU A 296 7.25 13.96 -1.50
C GLU A 296 6.58 14.98 -2.44
N GLU A 297 5.29 15.24 -2.24
CA GLU A 297 4.52 16.21 -3.03
C GLU A 297 5.13 17.62 -2.98
N SER A 298 5.83 17.96 -1.92
CA SER A 298 6.42 19.31 -1.73
C SER A 298 7.74 19.50 -2.47
N TRP A 299 8.50 18.44 -2.75
CA TRP A 299 9.87 18.56 -3.28
C TRP A 299 10.17 17.64 -4.48
N ALA A 300 9.51 16.49 -4.67
CA ALA A 300 9.92 15.45 -5.62
C ALA A 300 9.76 15.85 -7.11
N ARG A 301 8.91 16.82 -7.45
CA ARG A 301 8.75 17.36 -8.82
C ARG A 301 8.49 16.30 -9.89
N GLY A 302 7.77 15.24 -9.54
CA GLY A 302 7.50 14.10 -10.42
C GLY A 302 8.53 12.98 -10.36
N LEU A 303 9.62 13.13 -9.61
CA LEU A 303 10.54 12.04 -9.30
C LEU A 303 9.81 11.00 -8.44
N THR A 304 9.89 9.74 -8.84
CA THR A 304 9.31 8.61 -8.10
C THR A 304 10.41 7.87 -7.33
N PRO A 305 10.08 7.09 -6.29
CA PRO A 305 11.06 6.23 -5.62
C PRO A 305 11.87 5.36 -6.58
N THR A 306 11.21 4.77 -7.58
CA THR A 306 11.86 3.92 -8.58
C THR A 306 12.88 4.69 -9.43
N LEU A 307 12.52 5.90 -9.87
CA LEU A 307 13.44 6.76 -10.63
C LEU A 307 14.60 7.25 -9.76
N PHE A 308 14.32 7.63 -8.52
CA PHE A 308 15.37 8.01 -7.57
C PHE A 308 16.40 6.89 -7.41
N TRP A 309 15.96 5.68 -7.06
CA TRP A 309 16.87 4.57 -6.82
C TRP A 309 17.62 4.12 -8.08
N LYS A 310 17.01 4.28 -9.25
CA LYS A 310 17.68 4.00 -10.54
C LYS A 310 18.82 4.97 -10.83
N HIS A 311 18.69 6.22 -10.41
CA HIS A 311 19.63 7.32 -10.67
C HIS A 311 20.23 7.91 -9.37
N SER A 312 20.19 7.16 -8.28
CA SER A 312 20.58 7.68 -6.95
C SER A 312 22.02 8.15 -6.90
N TYR A 313 22.93 7.40 -7.53
CA TYR A 313 24.33 7.77 -7.60
C TYR A 313 24.51 9.14 -8.28
N ASP A 314 24.02 9.27 -9.51
CA ASP A 314 24.14 10.50 -10.29
C ASP A 314 23.52 11.72 -9.59
N LEU A 315 22.34 11.51 -8.97
CA LEU A 315 21.62 12.58 -8.29
C LEU A 315 22.30 13.05 -7.00
N LEU A 316 22.89 12.13 -6.24
CA LEU A 316 23.53 12.45 -4.97
C LEU A 316 24.94 13.00 -5.17
N ASP A 317 25.62 12.59 -6.23
CA ASP A 317 26.98 13.04 -6.58
C ASP A 317 27.00 14.39 -7.30
N ALA A 318 25.93 14.73 -8.02
CA ALA A 318 25.83 15.98 -8.77
C ALA A 318 25.84 17.26 -7.91
N GLY A 319 25.60 17.14 -6.61
CA GLY A 319 25.48 18.28 -5.71
C GLY A 319 24.21 19.10 -5.88
N PRO A 320 24.02 20.13 -5.03
CA PRO A 320 22.75 20.86 -4.94
C PRO A 320 22.38 21.65 -6.21
N ASP A 321 23.38 22.11 -6.97
CA ASP A 321 23.14 22.96 -8.14
C ASP A 321 22.73 22.14 -9.37
N LEU A 322 23.41 21.04 -9.64
CA LEU A 322 23.11 20.18 -10.81
C LEU A 322 21.95 19.22 -10.58
N CYS A 323 21.74 18.77 -9.35
CA CYS A 323 20.69 17.80 -9.01
C CYS A 323 19.29 18.24 -9.50
N ASN A 324 18.97 19.53 -9.41
CA ASN A 324 17.68 20.05 -9.88
C ASN A 324 17.49 19.87 -11.39
N HIS A 325 18.53 20.10 -12.19
CA HIS A 325 18.49 19.92 -13.64
C HIS A 325 18.39 18.46 -14.00
N LEU A 326 19.17 17.61 -13.36
CA LEU A 326 19.13 16.16 -13.59
C LEU A 326 17.75 15.55 -13.28
N VAL A 327 17.10 15.97 -12.19
CA VAL A 327 15.75 15.49 -11.88
C VAL A 327 14.76 15.87 -12.97
N VAL A 328 14.81 17.10 -13.49
CA VAL A 328 13.94 17.53 -14.60
C VAL A 328 14.17 16.65 -15.83
N ASP A 329 15.43 16.43 -16.18
CA ASP A 329 15.80 15.60 -17.35
C ASP A 329 15.38 14.13 -17.19
N ILE A 330 15.59 13.53 -16.00
CA ILE A 330 15.20 12.16 -15.69
C ILE A 330 13.68 12.01 -15.77
N VAL A 331 12.94 12.91 -15.15
CA VAL A 331 11.47 12.87 -15.14
C VAL A 331 10.92 13.07 -16.55
N GLU A 332 11.47 14.01 -17.33
CA GLU A 332 11.03 14.24 -18.70
C GLU A 332 11.35 13.06 -19.62
N LYS A 333 12.56 12.49 -19.53
CA LYS A 333 12.93 11.28 -20.27
C LYS A 333 11.99 10.12 -19.92
N ASP A 334 11.69 9.91 -18.64
CA ASP A 334 10.75 8.87 -18.21
C ASP A 334 9.33 9.16 -18.74
N ARG A 335 8.89 10.43 -18.72
CA ARG A 335 7.61 10.84 -19.28
C ARG A 335 7.51 10.55 -20.78
N VAL A 336 8.56 10.88 -21.54
CA VAL A 336 8.62 10.60 -22.97
C VAL A 336 8.63 9.10 -23.26
N HIS A 337 9.44 8.33 -22.52
CA HIS A 337 9.47 6.88 -22.65
C HIS A 337 8.14 6.22 -22.29
N ARG A 338 7.43 6.71 -21.29
CA ARG A 338 6.09 6.24 -20.95
C ARG A 338 5.07 6.61 -22.02
N ALA A 339 5.13 7.83 -22.53
CA ALA A 339 4.25 8.27 -23.62
C ALA A 339 4.46 7.43 -24.90
N GLN A 340 5.71 7.08 -25.24
CA GLN A 340 6.04 6.19 -26.37
C GLN A 340 5.49 4.78 -26.18
N ARG A 341 5.35 4.32 -24.92
CA ARG A 341 4.75 3.03 -24.58
C ARG A 341 3.24 3.11 -24.33
N GLY A 342 2.60 4.26 -24.57
CA GLY A 342 1.18 4.48 -24.27
C GLY A 342 0.86 4.60 -22.77
N GLU A 343 1.84 4.88 -21.92
CA GLU A 343 1.67 5.04 -20.48
C GLU A 343 1.64 6.53 -20.11
N HIS A 344 0.50 7.09 -19.72
CA HIS A 344 0.35 8.54 -19.47
C HIS A 344 0.38 8.98 -17.99
N SER A 345 0.51 8.08 -17.01
CA SER A 345 0.59 8.44 -15.58
C SER A 345 1.72 7.75 -14.83
N PRO A 346 2.23 8.34 -13.72
CA PRO A 346 3.27 7.76 -12.91
C PRO A 346 2.79 6.46 -12.25
N GLN A 347 3.39 5.34 -12.63
CA GLN A 347 3.14 4.07 -11.97
C GLN A 347 4.10 3.87 -10.80
N ILE A 348 3.56 3.71 -9.60
CA ILE A 348 4.29 3.14 -8.46
C ILE A 348 4.26 1.61 -8.67
N THR A 349 5.20 1.07 -9.43
CA THR A 349 5.31 -0.37 -9.66
C THR A 349 6.64 -0.85 -9.11
N VAL A 350 6.58 -1.71 -8.11
CA VAL A 350 7.71 -2.53 -7.68
C VAL A 350 7.82 -3.68 -8.69
N LYS A 351 8.77 -3.61 -9.62
CA LYS A 351 9.10 -4.73 -10.52
C LYS A 351 10.46 -5.31 -10.12
N PRO A 352 10.61 -6.62 -9.98
CA PRO A 352 11.94 -7.22 -9.88
C PRO A 352 12.69 -6.98 -11.21
N LEU A 353 13.84 -6.30 -11.15
CA LEU A 353 14.72 -6.15 -12.31
C LEU A 353 15.43 -7.47 -12.59
N LYS A 354 15.35 -7.95 -13.84
CA LYS A 354 16.25 -8.99 -14.34
C LYS A 354 17.66 -8.42 -14.40
N SER A 355 18.62 -9.17 -13.83
CA SER A 355 20.05 -8.89 -13.91
C SER A 355 20.50 -8.86 -15.36
N HIS A 356 21.01 -7.72 -15.84
CA HIS A 356 21.91 -7.66 -16.98
C HIS A 356 23.31 -7.38 -16.45
N ASP A 357 24.23 -8.25 -16.83
CA ASP A 357 25.66 -8.09 -16.58
C ASP A 357 26.16 -6.77 -17.15
N GLY A 358 26.67 -5.91 -16.30
CA GLY A 358 27.38 -4.68 -16.63
C GLY A 358 28.68 -4.63 -15.84
N PRO A 359 29.73 -3.92 -16.33
CA PRO A 359 31.10 -4.13 -15.94
C PRO A 359 31.38 -3.75 -14.49
N LYS A 360 32.25 -4.54 -13.86
CA LYS A 360 32.81 -4.34 -12.52
C LYS A 360 33.64 -3.07 -12.50
N TYR A 361 33.23 -2.10 -11.68
CA TYR A 361 34.13 -1.06 -11.19
C TYR A 361 34.40 -1.34 -9.71
N ASN A 362 35.70 -1.51 -9.40
CA ASN A 362 36.21 -1.48 -8.03
C ASN A 362 36.30 -0.01 -7.61
N ASP A 363 35.61 0.35 -6.56
CA ASP A 363 35.93 1.58 -5.83
C ASP A 363 35.58 1.43 -4.36
N ASP A 364 36.56 1.73 -3.50
CA ASP A 364 36.53 1.63 -2.04
C ASP A 364 35.73 2.80 -1.41
N HIS A 365 34.44 2.87 -1.67
CA HIS A 365 33.53 3.72 -0.92
C HIS A 365 32.38 2.88 -0.36
N ILE A 366 32.10 3.08 0.91
CA ILE A 366 31.10 2.40 1.74
C ILE A 366 29.84 2.08 0.93
N THR A 367 29.85 0.95 0.28
CA THR A 367 28.72 0.43 -0.49
C THR A 367 27.85 -0.35 0.48
N TYR A 368 26.73 0.22 0.91
CA TYR A 368 25.71 -0.53 1.62
C TYR A 368 25.20 -1.64 0.70
N VAL A 369 25.73 -2.83 0.90
CA VAL A 369 25.34 -4.03 0.15
C VAL A 369 24.08 -4.58 0.79
N TRP A 370 22.95 -4.44 0.11
CA TRP A 370 21.73 -5.15 0.46
C TRP A 370 21.97 -6.66 0.27
N PRO A 371 21.65 -7.49 1.26
CA PRO A 371 21.83 -8.93 1.14
C PRO A 371 21.11 -9.46 -0.10
N MET A 372 21.85 -10.07 -0.99
CA MET A 372 21.32 -10.80 -2.14
C MET A 372 20.71 -12.10 -1.61
N ASN A 373 19.40 -12.19 -1.51
CA ASN A 373 18.75 -13.46 -1.26
C ASN A 373 18.90 -14.36 -2.48
N SER A 374 19.54 -15.49 -2.25
CA SER A 374 19.52 -16.67 -3.12
C SER A 374 18.08 -17.13 -3.36
N ASP A 375 17.81 -17.53 -4.57
CA ASP A 375 16.63 -18.10 -5.20
C ASP A 375 15.36 -18.30 -4.36
N PRO A 376 14.20 -17.77 -4.81
CA PRO A 376 12.93 -18.06 -4.18
C PRO A 376 12.55 -19.51 -4.48
N CYS A 377 12.52 -20.32 -3.44
CA CYS A 377 11.91 -21.63 -3.46
C CYS A 377 10.43 -21.49 -3.84
N THR A 378 10.06 -22.19 -4.89
CA THR A 378 8.71 -22.29 -5.44
C THR A 378 7.71 -22.79 -4.41
N SER A 379 6.78 -21.94 -4.00
CA SER A 379 5.53 -22.37 -3.37
C SER A 379 4.35 -21.84 -4.20
N THR A 380 3.59 -22.79 -4.66
CA THR A 380 2.44 -22.71 -5.54
C THR A 380 1.29 -21.91 -4.91
N THR A 381 1.17 -20.66 -5.29
CA THR A 381 -0.11 -19.99 -5.45
C THR A 381 -0.25 -19.69 -6.94
N ASP A 382 -1.40 -20.01 -7.55
CA ASP A 382 -1.68 -19.91 -8.99
C ASP A 382 -1.60 -18.46 -9.55
N ALA A 383 -0.48 -17.79 -9.32
CA ALA A 383 -0.07 -16.61 -10.04
C ALA A 383 0.77 -17.08 -11.24
N GLN A 384 0.12 -17.31 -12.37
CA GLN A 384 0.85 -17.60 -13.62
C GLN A 384 1.64 -16.35 -14.01
N TYR A 385 2.95 -16.42 -13.78
CA TYR A 385 3.90 -15.46 -14.34
C TYR A 385 3.94 -15.61 -15.85
N SER A 386 3.43 -14.64 -16.59
CA SER A 386 3.81 -14.53 -18.00
C SER A 386 5.29 -14.15 -18.06
N ASN A 387 6.03 -14.70 -19.04
CA ASN A 387 7.50 -14.59 -19.19
C ASN A 387 8.10 -13.17 -19.24
N ASN A 388 7.29 -12.10 -19.04
CA ASN A 388 7.70 -10.69 -19.08
C ASN A 388 7.53 -9.93 -17.76
N GLY A 389 7.37 -10.62 -16.61
CA GLY A 389 7.37 -9.97 -15.29
C GLY A 389 6.13 -9.10 -14.99
N ARG A 390 5.01 -9.30 -15.70
CA ARG A 390 3.74 -8.62 -15.47
C ARG A 390 2.79 -9.54 -14.71
N LEU A 391 2.16 -8.99 -13.67
CA LEU A 391 1.28 -9.76 -12.80
C LEU A 391 -0.13 -9.79 -13.40
N LEU A 392 -0.59 -10.96 -13.79
CA LEU A 392 -1.96 -11.28 -14.15
C LEU A 392 -2.60 -12.03 -12.98
N PHE A 393 -3.67 -11.50 -12.42
CA PHE A 393 -4.36 -12.09 -11.28
C PHE A 393 -5.68 -12.70 -11.70
N TRP A 394 -5.77 -14.01 -11.77
CA TRP A 394 -7.02 -14.74 -11.96
C TRP A 394 -7.84 -14.73 -10.66
N ILE A 395 -9.13 -14.40 -10.74
CA ILE A 395 -10.02 -14.38 -9.59
C ILE A 395 -10.60 -15.80 -9.40
N GLY A 396 -9.86 -16.64 -8.69
CA GLY A 396 -10.22 -18.04 -8.50
C GLY A 396 -10.41 -18.79 -9.83
N THR A 397 -11.48 -19.55 -9.94
CA THR A 397 -11.88 -20.31 -11.15
C THR A 397 -12.87 -19.56 -12.05
N SER A 398 -13.02 -18.25 -11.85
CA SER A 398 -14.13 -17.46 -12.44
C SER A 398 -14.00 -17.12 -13.92
N ASN A 399 -12.97 -17.53 -14.63
CA ASN A 399 -12.61 -17.05 -15.97
C ASN A 399 -12.47 -15.51 -16.07
N LEU A 400 -12.31 -14.84 -14.94
CA LEU A 400 -12.09 -13.39 -14.85
C LEU A 400 -10.72 -13.10 -14.26
N ALA A 401 -9.95 -12.23 -14.91
CA ALA A 401 -8.64 -11.79 -14.45
C ALA A 401 -8.57 -10.28 -14.35
N VAL A 402 -7.68 -9.77 -13.51
CA VAL A 402 -7.37 -8.34 -13.39
C VAL A 402 -5.86 -8.10 -13.57
N SER A 403 -5.51 -6.99 -14.21
CA SER A 403 -4.10 -6.59 -14.43
C SER A 403 -3.98 -5.09 -14.72
N SER A 404 -2.73 -4.61 -14.83
CA SER A 404 -2.44 -3.33 -15.48
C SER A 404 -2.59 -3.45 -16.99
N THR A 405 -2.78 -2.31 -17.71
CA THR A 405 -2.85 -2.28 -19.17
C THR A 405 -1.60 -2.88 -19.80
N LEU A 406 -1.77 -3.84 -20.71
CA LEU A 406 -0.69 -4.62 -21.33
C LEU A 406 -0.56 -4.25 -22.81
N GLN A 407 0.68 -4.10 -23.28
CA GLN A 407 0.98 -3.85 -24.71
C GLN A 407 1.33 -5.11 -25.51
N ASP A 408 1.59 -6.26 -24.86
CA ASP A 408 2.05 -7.49 -25.54
C ASP A 408 1.03 -8.62 -25.44
N THR A 409 1.14 -9.58 -26.37
CA THR A 409 0.26 -10.75 -26.51
C THR A 409 0.03 -11.48 -25.17
N LEU A 410 -1.23 -11.57 -24.79
CA LEU A 410 -1.69 -12.26 -23.59
C LEU A 410 -1.94 -13.74 -23.91
N VAL A 411 -1.16 -14.61 -23.32
CA VAL A 411 -1.39 -16.05 -23.42
C VAL A 411 -2.51 -16.45 -22.43
N GLY A 412 -3.57 -17.08 -22.94
CA GLY A 412 -4.63 -17.64 -22.11
C GLY A 412 -5.77 -16.68 -21.78
N VAL A 413 -5.90 -15.54 -22.48
CA VAL A 413 -7.01 -14.57 -22.38
C VAL A 413 -7.72 -14.52 -23.73
N ASP A 414 -9.04 -14.66 -23.72
CA ASP A 414 -9.87 -14.63 -24.95
C ASP A 414 -10.44 -13.24 -25.22
N CYS A 415 -10.70 -12.46 -24.16
CA CYS A 415 -11.35 -11.16 -24.25
C CYS A 415 -10.70 -10.14 -23.30
N ILE A 416 -10.67 -8.89 -23.73
CA ILE A 416 -10.08 -7.78 -22.96
C ILE A 416 -11.13 -6.69 -22.76
N LEU A 417 -11.32 -6.29 -21.49
CA LEU A 417 -12.06 -5.11 -21.08
C LEU A 417 -11.07 -4.07 -20.59
N ASN A 418 -10.76 -3.12 -21.46
CA ASN A 418 -9.81 -2.05 -21.16
C ASN A 418 -10.52 -0.84 -20.55
N CYS A 419 -10.22 -0.57 -19.27
CA CYS A 419 -10.79 0.55 -18.52
C CYS A 419 -9.87 1.78 -18.49
N ASP A 420 -8.82 1.80 -19.33
CA ASP A 420 -7.89 2.92 -19.43
C ASP A 420 -8.26 3.82 -20.61
N SER A 421 -8.44 5.12 -20.34
CA SER A 421 -8.76 6.11 -21.36
C SER A 421 -7.57 6.48 -22.27
N THR A 422 -6.37 6.02 -21.95
CA THR A 422 -5.13 6.53 -22.55
C THR A 422 -4.36 5.50 -23.37
N SER A 423 -4.61 4.20 -23.18
CA SER A 423 -3.93 3.15 -23.93
C SER A 423 -4.83 2.54 -25.00
N LYS A 424 -4.49 2.75 -26.27
CA LYS A 424 -5.12 2.02 -27.38
C LYS A 424 -4.36 0.73 -27.63
N LEU A 425 -5.03 -0.40 -27.47
CA LEU A 425 -4.53 -1.68 -27.93
C LEU A 425 -4.72 -1.81 -29.44
N PRO A 426 -3.87 -2.56 -30.17
CA PRO A 426 -3.98 -2.69 -31.61
C PRO A 426 -5.36 -3.23 -32.03
N SER A 427 -5.99 -2.55 -32.97
CA SER A 427 -7.39 -2.68 -33.41
C SER A 427 -7.71 -3.90 -34.28
N ASN A 428 -6.93 -4.98 -34.19
CA ASN A 428 -7.18 -6.20 -34.98
C ASN A 428 -8.12 -7.21 -34.32
N SER A 429 -8.77 -6.84 -33.21
CA SER A 429 -9.69 -7.71 -32.49
C SER A 429 -11.14 -7.44 -32.89
N SER A 430 -11.97 -8.49 -33.05
CA SER A 430 -13.40 -8.34 -33.29
C SER A 430 -14.06 -7.60 -32.10
N GLU A 431 -15.12 -6.83 -32.32
CA GLU A 431 -15.88 -6.10 -31.29
C GLU A 431 -16.34 -6.99 -30.11
N ASN A 432 -16.42 -8.30 -30.32
CA ASN A 432 -16.81 -9.27 -29.30
C ASN A 432 -15.64 -9.68 -28.37
N SER A 433 -14.40 -9.41 -28.74
CA SER A 433 -13.22 -9.80 -27.95
C SER A 433 -12.50 -8.61 -27.28
N TYR A 434 -12.87 -7.39 -27.62
CA TYR A 434 -12.27 -6.18 -27.05
C TYR A 434 -13.33 -5.10 -26.79
N LEU A 435 -13.35 -4.59 -25.57
CA LEU A 435 -14.16 -3.43 -25.17
C LEU A 435 -13.27 -2.38 -24.51
N GLU A 436 -13.31 -1.17 -25.04
CA GLU A 436 -12.65 -0.01 -24.46
C GLU A 436 -13.69 0.86 -23.73
N LEU A 437 -13.41 1.14 -22.46
CA LEU A 437 -14.21 2.03 -21.63
C LEU A 437 -13.32 3.14 -21.08
N PRO A 438 -13.46 4.39 -21.54
CA PRO A 438 -12.63 5.51 -21.07
C PRO A 438 -13.07 5.94 -19.67
N ILE A 439 -12.63 5.22 -18.65
CA ILE A 439 -12.95 5.49 -17.25
C ILE A 439 -11.84 6.32 -16.62
N VAL A 440 -12.20 7.50 -16.12
CA VAL A 440 -11.31 8.37 -15.36
C VAL A 440 -11.54 8.24 -13.86
N GLY A 441 -10.52 8.60 -13.06
CA GLY A 441 -10.59 8.50 -11.60
C GLY A 441 -11.68 9.38 -10.98
N SER A 442 -12.21 8.97 -9.83
CA SER A 442 -13.30 9.68 -9.12
C SER A 442 -12.95 11.12 -8.67
N LYS A 443 -11.68 11.51 -8.75
CA LYS A 443 -11.25 12.91 -8.52
C LYS A 443 -11.51 13.80 -9.71
N GLU A 444 -11.49 13.23 -10.93
CA GLU A 444 -11.71 13.94 -12.20
C GLU A 444 -13.18 13.95 -12.59
N ASP A 445 -13.84 12.78 -12.63
CA ASP A 445 -15.28 12.65 -12.81
C ASP A 445 -15.88 11.68 -11.76
N ARG A 446 -16.76 12.22 -10.92
CA ARG A 446 -17.42 11.47 -9.84
C ARG A 446 -18.41 10.41 -10.33
N PHE A 447 -18.72 10.37 -11.62
CA PHE A 447 -19.70 9.48 -12.22
C PHE A 447 -19.15 8.64 -13.37
N SER A 448 -17.89 8.84 -13.76
CA SER A 448 -17.28 8.18 -14.93
C SER A 448 -17.37 6.65 -14.82
N LEU A 449 -16.96 6.08 -13.69
CA LEU A 449 -17.04 4.63 -13.46
C LEU A 449 -18.50 4.15 -13.49
N MET A 450 -19.39 4.80 -12.73
CA MET A 450 -20.80 4.38 -12.61
C MET A 450 -21.50 4.34 -13.97
N LYS A 451 -21.27 5.33 -14.85
CA LYS A 451 -21.86 5.39 -16.20
C LYS A 451 -21.38 4.29 -17.14
N ASN A 452 -20.17 3.77 -16.93
CA ASN A 452 -19.58 2.73 -17.79
C ASN A 452 -19.79 1.30 -17.27
N LEU A 453 -20.17 1.12 -15.99
CA LEU A 453 -20.42 -0.21 -15.39
C LEU A 453 -21.47 -1.05 -16.13
N PRO A 454 -22.62 -0.50 -16.61
CA PRO A 454 -23.59 -1.30 -17.37
C PRO A 454 -22.97 -1.97 -18.60
N LYS A 455 -22.19 -1.22 -19.40
CA LYS A 455 -21.50 -1.75 -20.58
C LYS A 455 -20.45 -2.81 -20.21
N ALA A 456 -19.72 -2.60 -19.13
CA ALA A 456 -18.72 -3.55 -18.63
C ALA A 456 -19.35 -4.86 -18.22
N VAL A 457 -20.46 -4.82 -17.47
CA VAL A 457 -21.18 -6.00 -17.00
C VAL A 457 -21.81 -6.76 -18.18
N ASP A 458 -22.44 -6.08 -19.13
CA ASP A 458 -23.02 -6.69 -20.32
C ASP A 458 -21.96 -7.38 -21.19
N PHE A 459 -20.82 -6.75 -21.42
CA PHE A 459 -19.69 -7.36 -22.12
C PHE A 459 -19.19 -8.61 -21.38
N ALA A 460 -19.01 -8.52 -20.06
CA ALA A 460 -18.56 -9.64 -19.26
C ALA A 460 -19.58 -10.79 -19.29
N LYS A 461 -20.89 -10.51 -19.12
CA LYS A 461 -21.98 -11.50 -19.17
C LYS A 461 -21.95 -12.29 -20.49
N ARG A 462 -21.93 -11.59 -21.64
CA ARG A 462 -21.92 -12.26 -22.96
C ARG A 462 -20.70 -13.15 -23.16
N ASN A 463 -19.53 -12.73 -22.73
CA ASN A 463 -18.31 -13.50 -22.91
C ASN A 463 -18.18 -14.65 -21.91
N LEU A 464 -18.61 -14.48 -20.65
CA LEU A 464 -18.63 -15.55 -19.65
C LEU A 464 -19.64 -16.64 -20.01
N ILE A 465 -20.81 -16.29 -20.57
CA ILE A 465 -21.77 -17.25 -21.11
C ILE A 465 -21.14 -18.13 -22.22
N ALA A 466 -20.28 -17.52 -23.05
CA ALA A 466 -19.55 -18.25 -24.08
C ALA A 466 -18.35 -19.05 -23.55
N GLY A 467 -18.13 -19.10 -22.24
CA GLY A 467 -17.02 -19.80 -21.60
C GLY A 467 -15.65 -19.12 -21.78
N ARG A 468 -15.62 -17.86 -22.24
CA ARG A 468 -14.39 -17.13 -22.56
C ARG A 468 -13.72 -16.57 -21.31
N LYS A 469 -12.41 -16.51 -21.34
CA LYS A 469 -11.56 -15.92 -20.30
C LYS A 469 -11.38 -14.43 -20.53
N ILE A 470 -11.77 -13.62 -19.55
CA ILE A 470 -11.82 -12.16 -19.64
C ILE A 470 -10.73 -11.54 -18.78
N LEU A 471 -9.97 -10.61 -19.36
CA LEU A 471 -9.09 -9.71 -18.62
C LEU A 471 -9.76 -8.35 -18.47
N VAL A 472 -9.88 -7.87 -17.24
CA VAL A 472 -10.21 -6.49 -16.92
C VAL A 472 -8.92 -5.75 -16.57
N CYS A 473 -8.55 -4.76 -17.37
CA CYS A 473 -7.34 -4.00 -17.13
C CYS A 473 -7.60 -2.50 -16.99
N CYS A 474 -6.77 -1.86 -16.21
CA CYS A 474 -6.66 -0.40 -16.12
C CYS A 474 -5.19 -0.05 -16.00
N GLN A 475 -4.86 1.24 -16.05
CA GLN A 475 -3.50 1.73 -16.07
C GLN A 475 -2.57 1.06 -15.03
N ASN A 476 -2.98 1.00 -13.77
CA ASN A 476 -2.18 0.42 -12.68
C ASN A 476 -2.63 -0.98 -12.24
N GLY A 477 -3.80 -1.45 -12.68
CA GLY A 477 -4.35 -2.74 -12.25
C GLY A 477 -4.82 -2.80 -10.79
N GLU A 478 -4.91 -1.66 -10.10
CA GLU A 478 -5.11 -1.61 -8.64
C GLU A 478 -6.44 -1.02 -8.19
N ASP A 479 -7.04 -0.11 -8.97
CA ASP A 479 -8.23 0.64 -8.57
C ASP A 479 -9.42 0.40 -9.52
N ILE A 480 -9.39 0.97 -10.74
CA ILE A 480 -10.56 0.95 -11.64
C ILE A 480 -10.88 -0.47 -12.10
N SER A 481 -9.88 -1.26 -12.53
CA SER A 481 -10.08 -2.66 -12.93
C SER A 481 -10.65 -3.52 -11.78
N ILE A 482 -10.19 -3.28 -10.55
CA ILE A 482 -10.74 -3.95 -9.35
C ILE A 482 -12.19 -3.55 -9.11
N CYS A 483 -12.54 -2.27 -9.28
CA CYS A 483 -13.90 -1.79 -9.12
C CYS A 483 -14.86 -2.34 -10.19
N VAL A 484 -14.39 -2.46 -11.44
CA VAL A 484 -15.15 -3.09 -12.53
C VAL A 484 -15.33 -4.60 -12.28
N ALA A 485 -14.25 -5.29 -11.91
CA ALA A 485 -14.33 -6.70 -11.53
C ALA A 485 -15.26 -6.93 -10.33
N LEU A 486 -15.27 -6.02 -9.35
CA LEU A 486 -16.17 -6.05 -8.21
C LEU A 486 -17.65 -5.97 -8.63
N ALA A 487 -17.98 -5.09 -9.57
CA ALA A 487 -19.34 -5.01 -10.11
C ALA A 487 -19.72 -6.29 -10.85
N ILE A 488 -18.84 -6.83 -11.70
CA ILE A 488 -19.05 -8.07 -12.46
C ILE A 488 -19.25 -9.27 -11.51
N VAL A 489 -18.34 -9.46 -10.55
CA VAL A 489 -18.42 -10.58 -9.58
C VAL A 489 -19.66 -10.46 -8.71
N THR A 490 -20.03 -9.25 -8.30
CA THR A 490 -21.23 -9.05 -7.48
C THR A 490 -22.51 -9.38 -8.21
N LEU A 491 -22.62 -9.05 -9.50
CA LEU A 491 -23.84 -9.21 -10.29
C LEU A 491 -24.00 -10.59 -10.92
N LEU A 492 -22.87 -11.23 -11.31
CA LEU A 492 -22.91 -12.41 -12.18
C LEU A 492 -22.43 -13.71 -11.51
N PHE A 493 -21.98 -13.64 -10.25
CA PHE A 493 -21.42 -14.80 -9.55
C PHE A 493 -22.12 -15.03 -8.20
N ASP A 494 -22.21 -16.28 -7.80
CA ASP A 494 -22.71 -16.69 -6.50
C ASP A 494 -21.71 -16.41 -5.35
N ASP A 495 -22.04 -16.82 -4.13
CA ASP A 495 -21.19 -16.61 -2.95
C ASP A 495 -19.94 -17.51 -2.95
N SER A 496 -19.93 -18.59 -3.72
CA SER A 496 -18.79 -19.48 -3.90
C SER A 496 -17.82 -18.99 -4.98
N GLY A 497 -18.18 -17.94 -5.73
CA GLY A 497 -17.42 -17.41 -6.84
C GLY A 497 -17.62 -18.16 -8.15
N CYS A 498 -18.70 -18.94 -8.26
CA CYS A 498 -19.11 -19.60 -9.49
C CYS A 498 -20.04 -18.69 -10.31
N PHE A 499 -19.85 -18.68 -11.63
CA PHE A 499 -20.70 -17.91 -12.55
C PHE A 499 -22.11 -18.48 -12.58
N ASP A 500 -23.13 -17.71 -12.19
CA ASP A 500 -24.51 -18.11 -12.04
C ASP A 500 -25.52 -17.29 -12.87
N TYR A 501 -25.04 -16.54 -13.84
CA TYR A 501 -25.84 -15.68 -14.72
C TYR A 501 -26.56 -14.53 -13.97
N GLY A 502 -26.22 -14.28 -12.72
CA GLY A 502 -26.89 -13.31 -11.86
C GLY A 502 -28.13 -13.85 -11.14
N SER A 503 -28.36 -15.16 -11.17
CA SER A 503 -29.54 -15.80 -10.56
C SER A 503 -29.59 -15.60 -9.04
N SER A 504 -28.45 -15.66 -8.36
CA SER A 504 -28.34 -15.41 -6.91
C SER A 504 -28.55 -13.95 -6.56
N PHE A 505 -28.26 -13.04 -7.49
CA PHE A 505 -28.32 -11.61 -7.26
C PHE A 505 -29.73 -11.04 -7.33
N VAL A 506 -30.57 -11.52 -8.25
CA VAL A 506 -31.95 -11.01 -8.45
C VAL A 506 -32.78 -11.07 -7.18
N LYS A 507 -32.45 -11.94 -6.25
CA LYS A 507 -33.21 -12.20 -5.01
C LYS A 507 -32.66 -11.42 -3.79
N ARG A 508 -31.62 -10.58 -3.92
CA ARG A 508 -30.95 -9.97 -2.77
C ARG A 508 -30.85 -8.45 -2.88
N ASP A 509 -31.11 -7.77 -1.78
CA ASP A 509 -30.73 -6.37 -1.60
C ASP A 509 -29.23 -6.26 -1.31
N ILE A 510 -28.53 -5.46 -2.10
CA ILE A 510 -27.10 -5.25 -1.91
C ILE A 510 -26.82 -4.30 -0.76
N THR A 511 -26.27 -4.84 0.30
CA THR A 511 -25.73 -4.07 1.40
C THR A 511 -24.25 -3.71 1.15
N LYS A 512 -23.77 -2.70 1.86
CA LYS A 512 -22.34 -2.38 1.87
C LYS A 512 -21.50 -3.56 2.37
N LEU A 513 -22.05 -4.39 3.23
CA LEU A 513 -21.37 -5.57 3.76
C LEU A 513 -21.19 -6.63 2.66
N GLU A 514 -22.25 -6.92 1.88
CA GLU A 514 -22.15 -7.86 0.74
C GLU A 514 -21.12 -7.41 -0.29
N MET A 515 -21.13 -6.14 -0.65
CA MET A 515 -20.11 -5.59 -1.55
C MET A 515 -18.68 -5.74 -0.98
N ARG A 516 -18.50 -5.57 0.36
CA ARG A 516 -17.21 -5.78 1.02
C ARG A 516 -16.78 -7.24 0.98
N LYS A 517 -17.66 -8.21 1.23
CA LYS A 517 -17.34 -9.63 1.11
C LYS A 517 -16.81 -9.97 -0.29
N ARG A 518 -17.47 -9.46 -1.34
CA ARG A 518 -17.02 -9.63 -2.72
C ARG A 518 -15.67 -8.98 -2.99
N LEU A 519 -15.42 -7.78 -2.44
CA LEU A 519 -14.12 -7.15 -2.55
C LEU A 519 -13.02 -7.97 -1.86
N VAL A 520 -13.28 -8.51 -0.67
CA VAL A 520 -12.34 -9.40 0.05
C VAL A 520 -12.05 -10.65 -0.77
N PHE A 521 -13.06 -11.25 -1.40
CA PHE A 521 -12.87 -12.38 -2.30
C PHE A 521 -11.92 -12.02 -3.46
N ILE A 522 -12.09 -10.87 -4.11
CA ILE A 522 -11.18 -10.41 -5.16
C ILE A 522 -9.76 -10.17 -4.61
N CYS A 523 -9.63 -9.50 -3.46
CA CYS A 523 -8.34 -9.20 -2.84
C CYS A 523 -7.56 -10.46 -2.41
N LYS A 524 -8.21 -11.61 -2.23
CA LYS A 524 -7.54 -12.90 -1.98
C LYS A 524 -6.63 -13.29 -3.14
N PHE A 525 -7.02 -12.96 -4.36
CA PHE A 525 -6.28 -13.29 -5.58
C PHE A 525 -5.48 -12.10 -6.12
N ALA A 526 -6.07 -10.91 -6.16
CA ALA A 526 -5.44 -9.68 -6.60
C ALA A 526 -4.82 -8.93 -5.41
N VAL A 527 -3.63 -9.36 -4.99
CA VAL A 527 -2.95 -8.85 -3.78
C VAL A 527 -2.57 -7.36 -3.86
N ASN A 528 -2.50 -6.79 -5.06
CA ASN A 528 -2.24 -5.37 -5.29
C ASN A 528 -3.52 -4.51 -5.31
N ALA A 529 -4.71 -5.09 -5.11
CA ALA A 529 -5.98 -4.39 -5.16
C ALA A 529 -6.08 -3.26 -4.11
N ARG A 530 -6.34 -2.04 -4.57
CA ARG A 530 -6.42 -0.83 -3.73
C ARG A 530 -7.47 0.14 -4.24
N PRO A 531 -8.74 -0.30 -4.31
CA PRO A 531 -9.79 0.53 -4.84
C PRO A 531 -9.99 1.79 -3.99
N SER A 532 -10.11 2.93 -4.65
CA SER A 532 -10.34 4.21 -4.00
C SER A 532 -11.75 4.27 -3.40
N ARG A 533 -11.88 5.00 -2.28
CA ARG A 533 -13.20 5.19 -1.65
C ARG A 533 -14.22 5.86 -2.60
N GLY A 534 -13.74 6.74 -3.49
CA GLY A 534 -14.57 7.40 -4.48
C GLY A 534 -15.15 6.42 -5.49
N ASN A 535 -14.30 5.53 -6.04
CA ASN A 535 -14.70 4.51 -6.99
C ASN A 535 -15.59 3.43 -6.35
N LEU A 536 -15.28 3.00 -5.12
CA LEU A 536 -16.16 2.08 -4.36
C LEU A 536 -17.56 2.67 -4.10
N LYS A 537 -17.68 3.99 -3.88
CA LYS A 537 -18.99 4.65 -3.78
C LYS A 537 -19.77 4.61 -5.09
N GLN A 538 -19.09 4.75 -6.23
CA GLN A 538 -19.70 4.66 -7.54
C GLN A 538 -20.21 3.23 -7.82
N VAL A 539 -19.39 2.21 -7.51
CA VAL A 539 -19.82 0.79 -7.61
C VAL A 539 -21.05 0.53 -6.74
N TYR A 540 -21.02 0.98 -5.47
CA TYR A 540 -22.16 0.81 -4.58
C TYR A 540 -23.42 1.54 -5.10
N GLY A 541 -23.27 2.76 -5.62
CA GLY A 541 -24.35 3.53 -6.21
C GLY A 541 -25.00 2.81 -7.42
N PHE A 542 -24.18 2.23 -8.29
CA PHE A 542 -24.64 1.41 -9.42
C PHE A 542 -25.38 0.14 -8.95
N LEU A 543 -24.77 -0.61 -8.03
CA LEU A 543 -25.34 -1.84 -7.50
C LEU A 543 -26.66 -1.64 -6.71
N SER A 544 -26.83 -0.47 -6.10
CA SER A 544 -28.04 -0.08 -5.36
C SER A 544 -29.16 0.48 -6.25
N ASN A 545 -28.86 0.81 -7.52
CA ASN A 545 -29.86 1.33 -8.46
C ASN A 545 -30.58 0.18 -9.18
N GLU A 546 -31.81 -0.10 -8.77
CA GLU A 546 -32.60 -1.23 -9.27
C GLU A 546 -32.84 -1.17 -10.78
N LYS A 547 -33.04 0.02 -11.36
CA LYS A 547 -33.27 0.20 -12.79
C LYS A 547 -32.04 -0.15 -13.64
N GLU A 548 -30.86 0.33 -13.25
CA GLU A 548 -29.61 0.07 -13.98
C GLU A 548 -29.20 -1.41 -13.84
N ARG A 549 -29.45 -1.99 -12.68
CA ARG A 549 -29.18 -3.38 -12.35
C ARG A 549 -30.00 -4.37 -13.18
N LEU A 550 -31.32 -4.14 -13.27
CA LEU A 550 -32.22 -5.00 -14.05
C LEU A 550 -31.88 -4.97 -15.55
N LEU A 551 -31.49 -3.82 -16.09
CA LEU A 551 -31.03 -3.70 -17.48
C LEU A 551 -29.78 -4.55 -17.79
N CYS A 552 -28.92 -4.82 -16.81
CA CYS A 552 -27.74 -5.68 -17.01
C CYS A 552 -28.06 -7.18 -16.86
N LEU A 553 -29.17 -7.53 -16.21
CA LEU A 553 -29.56 -8.92 -15.95
C LEU A 553 -30.55 -9.49 -16.97
N THR A 554 -31.33 -8.62 -17.63
CA THR A 554 -32.17 -8.99 -18.81
C THR A 554 -31.32 -9.05 -20.06
#